data_7cb5867d4a553cceea856c8240f18770
#
_entry.id   7cb5867d4a553cceea856c8240f18770
#
_cell.length_a   1.000
_cell.length_b   1.000
_cell.length_c   1.000
_cell.angle_alpha   90.00
_cell.angle_beta   90.00
_cell.angle_gamma   90.00
#
_symmetry.space_group_name_H-M   'P 1'
#
loop_
_entity.id
_entity.type
_entity.pdbx_description
1 polymer ?
#
loop_
_entity_poly.entity_id
_entity_poly.type
_entity_poly.pdbx_seq_one_letter_code
_entity_poly.pdbx_strand_id
1 'polypeptide(L)'
;MEEEYAALLANQTWDLVPHPSGCNVVAGKWIWTHKRRADGTLERYKARWVLRGFTQRPGVDYDETFSPVVKPATVRTVLSLALSRTWPVHQLDVKNAFLHGTLSETVYCSQPAGFVDSSRPAWSAGSTSLSMV
;
A
#
# COMPACT_ATOMS: atom_id res chain seq x y z
N MET A 1 -5.57 9.32 -9.41
CA MET A 1 -6.45 8.17 -9.09
C MET A 1 -6.33 7.11 -10.17
N GLU A 2 -6.56 7.44 -11.42
CA GLU A 2 -6.51 6.50 -12.54
C GLU A 2 -5.17 5.75 -12.64
N GLU A 3 -4.04 6.46 -12.54
CA GLU A 3 -2.71 5.85 -12.54
C GLU A 3 -2.51 4.86 -11.39
N GLU A 4 -2.97 5.21 -10.18
CA GLU A 4 -2.87 4.31 -9.02
C GLU A 4 -3.79 3.11 -9.19
N TYR A 5 -5.03 3.34 -9.63
CA TYR A 5 -5.98 2.25 -9.89
C TYR A 5 -5.48 1.30 -10.99
N ALA A 6 -4.93 1.85 -12.08
CA ALA A 6 -4.33 1.06 -13.14
C ALA A 6 -3.13 0.23 -12.64
N ALA A 7 -2.30 0.79 -11.76
CA ALA A 7 -1.19 0.06 -11.15
C ALA A 7 -1.68 -1.09 -10.25
N LEU A 8 -2.74 -0.87 -9.47
CA LEU A 8 -3.34 -1.91 -8.63
C LEU A 8 -3.91 -3.06 -9.46
N LEU A 9 -4.57 -2.75 -10.57
CA LEU A 9 -5.08 -3.76 -11.51
C LEU A 9 -3.94 -4.50 -12.23
N ALA A 10 -2.92 -3.79 -12.70
CA ALA A 10 -1.79 -4.39 -13.42
C ALA A 10 -0.98 -5.35 -12.52
N ASN A 11 -0.94 -5.09 -11.22
CA ASN A 11 -0.30 -5.97 -10.24
C ASN A 11 -1.26 -7.04 -9.66
N GLN A 12 -2.48 -7.14 -10.17
CA GLN A 12 -3.47 -8.11 -9.69
C GLN A 12 -3.62 -8.08 -8.16
N THR A 13 -3.70 -6.87 -7.59
CA THR A 13 -3.70 -6.66 -6.13
C THR A 13 -4.89 -7.32 -5.45
N TRP A 14 -6.00 -7.51 -6.17
CA TRP A 14 -7.22 -8.19 -5.68
C TRP A 14 -7.99 -8.86 -6.81
N ASP A 15 -8.83 -9.80 -6.43
CA ASP A 15 -9.89 -10.36 -7.24
C ASP A 15 -11.26 -9.85 -6.76
N LEU A 16 -12.18 -9.61 -7.68
CA LEU A 16 -13.56 -9.31 -7.32
C LEU A 16 -14.30 -10.62 -6.98
N VAL A 17 -14.81 -10.68 -5.77
CA VAL A 17 -15.55 -11.84 -5.25
C VAL A 17 -16.93 -11.42 -4.72
N PRO A 18 -17.92 -12.32 -4.72
CA PRO A 18 -19.18 -12.07 -4.05
C PRO A 18 -18.94 -11.67 -2.60
N HIS A 19 -19.74 -10.73 -2.09
CA HIS A 19 -19.59 -10.25 -0.72
C HIS A 19 -19.63 -11.43 0.29
N PRO A 20 -18.55 -11.71 1.02
CA PRO A 20 -18.51 -12.88 1.89
C PRO A 20 -19.39 -12.66 3.12
N SER A 21 -20.25 -13.64 3.42
CA SER A 21 -21.08 -13.60 4.63
C SER A 21 -20.23 -13.91 5.87
N GLY A 22 -20.35 -13.08 6.90
CA GLY A 22 -19.66 -13.30 8.18
C GLY A 22 -18.20 -12.86 8.24
N CYS A 23 -17.62 -12.37 7.13
CA CYS A 23 -16.26 -11.83 7.11
C CYS A 23 -16.26 -10.31 7.33
N ASN A 24 -15.16 -9.81 7.88
CA ASN A 24 -14.93 -8.38 8.00
C ASN A 24 -14.54 -7.80 6.63
N VAL A 25 -15.29 -6.82 6.13
CA VAL A 25 -14.94 -6.10 4.90
C VAL A 25 -14.40 -4.73 5.27
N VAL A 26 -13.12 -4.54 5.02
CA VAL A 26 -12.39 -3.31 5.38
C VAL A 26 -12.75 -2.21 4.40
N ALA A 27 -13.15 -1.05 4.93
CA ALA A 27 -13.39 0.13 4.10
C ALA A 27 -12.07 0.76 3.65
N GLY A 28 -12.03 1.24 2.41
CA GLY A 28 -10.90 2.00 1.89
C GLY A 28 -11.21 3.49 1.74
N LYS A 29 -10.17 4.28 1.55
CA LYS A 29 -10.27 5.71 1.21
C LYS A 29 -9.13 6.13 0.28
N TRP A 30 -9.39 7.15 -0.52
CA TRP A 30 -8.34 7.85 -1.25
C TRP A 30 -7.62 8.85 -0.34
N ILE A 31 -6.29 8.77 -0.32
CA ILE A 31 -5.42 9.78 0.29
C ILE A 31 -4.79 10.60 -0.84
N TRP A 32 -4.97 11.92 -0.75
CA TRP A 32 -4.47 12.88 -1.71
C TRP A 32 -3.24 13.59 -1.16
N THR A 33 -2.21 13.71 -1.97
CA THR A 33 -0.99 14.43 -1.60
C THR A 33 -0.57 15.32 -2.76
N HIS A 34 -0.24 16.57 -2.45
CA HIS A 34 0.38 17.51 -3.36
C HIS A 34 1.90 17.35 -3.27
N LYS A 35 2.52 16.90 -4.34
CA LYS A 35 3.98 16.94 -4.46
C LYS A 35 4.40 18.32 -4.95
N ARG A 36 5.31 18.95 -4.20
CA ARG A 36 5.86 20.28 -4.52
C ARG A 36 7.34 20.15 -4.82
N ARG A 37 7.82 21.00 -5.73
CA ARG A 37 9.25 21.18 -6.00
C ARG A 37 9.92 21.96 -4.87
N ALA A 38 11.25 22.05 -4.90
CA ALA A 38 12.03 22.79 -3.88
C ALA A 38 11.69 24.30 -3.87
N ASP A 39 11.24 24.86 -4.98
CA ASP A 39 10.79 26.25 -5.12
C ASP A 39 9.35 26.48 -4.62
N GLY A 40 8.68 25.42 -4.10
CA GLY A 40 7.31 25.47 -3.59
C GLY A 40 6.21 25.33 -4.66
N THR A 41 6.54 25.32 -5.94
CA THR A 41 5.57 25.11 -7.02
C THR A 41 5.00 23.69 -6.99
N LEU A 42 3.75 23.54 -7.45
CA LEU A 42 3.12 22.25 -7.57
C LEU A 42 3.80 21.42 -8.67
N GLU A 43 4.32 20.25 -8.30
CA GLU A 43 4.88 19.29 -9.25
C GLU A 43 3.78 18.37 -9.80
N ARG A 44 3.04 17.71 -8.90
CA ARG A 44 1.96 16.79 -9.28
C ARG A 44 1.03 16.48 -8.11
N TYR A 45 -0.16 16.05 -8.44
CA TYR A 45 -1.07 15.40 -7.49
C TYR A 45 -0.73 13.90 -7.41
N LYS A 46 -0.73 13.36 -6.21
CA LYS A 46 -0.59 11.93 -5.97
C LYS A 46 -1.81 11.44 -5.18
N ALA A 47 -2.44 10.39 -5.66
CA ALA A 47 -3.49 9.69 -4.94
C ALA A 47 -3.00 8.30 -4.54
N ARG A 48 -3.43 7.81 -3.37
CA ARG A 48 -3.21 6.43 -2.93
C ARG A 48 -4.52 5.87 -2.42
N TRP A 49 -4.81 4.64 -2.79
CA TRP A 49 -5.88 3.88 -2.17
C TRP A 49 -5.35 3.23 -0.89
N VAL A 50 -6.02 3.46 0.23
CA VAL A 50 -5.58 3.00 1.56
C VAL A 50 -6.75 2.33 2.27
N LEU A 51 -6.53 1.12 2.78
CA LEU A 51 -7.49 0.43 3.61
C LEU A 51 -7.43 0.93 5.06
N ARG A 52 -8.58 1.00 5.72
CA ARG A 52 -8.70 1.45 7.11
C ARG A 52 -8.47 0.27 8.05
N GLY A 53 -7.21 -0.07 8.33
CA GLY A 53 -6.81 -1.22 9.14
C GLY A 53 -7.30 -1.23 10.58
N PHE A 54 -7.77 -0.09 11.14
CA PHE A 54 -8.24 -0.02 12.52
C PHE A 54 -9.53 -0.79 12.81
N THR A 55 -10.22 -1.30 11.79
CA THR A 55 -11.39 -2.18 11.94
C THR A 55 -11.02 -3.65 11.93
N GLN A 56 -9.76 -3.98 11.69
CA GLN A 56 -9.25 -5.35 11.69
C GLN A 56 -9.06 -5.86 13.12
N ARG A 57 -9.29 -7.15 13.33
CA ARG A 57 -9.20 -7.82 14.62
C ARG A 57 -7.91 -8.63 14.71
N PRO A 58 -7.06 -8.39 15.74
CA PRO A 58 -5.87 -9.20 15.97
C PRO A 58 -6.21 -10.69 16.14
N GLY A 59 -5.39 -11.57 15.56
CA GLY A 59 -5.57 -13.03 15.62
C GLY A 59 -6.73 -13.57 14.78
N VAL A 60 -7.46 -12.70 14.01
CA VAL A 60 -8.55 -13.09 13.10
C VAL A 60 -8.29 -12.54 11.69
N ASP A 61 -8.03 -11.25 11.61
CA ASP A 61 -7.84 -10.55 10.33
C ASP A 61 -6.35 -10.30 10.04
N TYR A 62 -5.46 -10.44 11.03
CA TYR A 62 -4.00 -10.36 10.91
C TYR A 62 -3.29 -10.94 12.15
N ASP A 63 -2.09 -11.45 11.98
CA ASP A 63 -1.22 -11.93 13.05
C ASP A 63 -0.14 -10.92 13.44
N GLU A 64 0.60 -10.38 12.47
CA GLU A 64 1.62 -9.36 12.67
C GLU A 64 1.42 -8.15 11.76
N THR A 65 1.48 -6.94 12.34
CA THR A 65 1.24 -5.69 11.59
C THR A 65 2.48 -4.84 11.38
N PHE A 66 3.59 -5.12 12.03
CA PHE A 66 4.64 -4.13 12.13
C PHE A 66 6.03 -4.65 11.76
N SER A 67 6.59 -4.07 10.70
CA SER A 67 8.01 -4.16 10.42
C SER A 67 8.73 -2.97 11.08
N PRO A 68 9.81 -3.18 11.85
CA PRO A 68 10.53 -2.09 12.50
C PRO A 68 11.06 -1.09 11.46
N VAL A 69 10.76 0.18 11.65
CA VAL A 69 11.32 1.25 10.84
C VAL A 69 12.75 1.55 11.32
N VAL A 70 13.70 1.53 10.39
CA VAL A 70 15.11 1.85 10.70
C VAL A 70 15.20 3.31 11.16
N LYS A 71 15.82 3.52 12.33
CA LYS A 71 16.02 4.87 12.87
C LYS A 71 17.02 5.66 12.01
N PRO A 72 16.81 6.97 11.79
CA PRO A 72 17.75 7.81 11.02
C PRO A 72 19.18 7.77 11.54
N ALA A 73 19.36 7.61 12.85
CA ALA A 73 20.68 7.45 13.46
C ALA A 73 21.41 6.20 12.96
N THR A 74 20.72 5.07 12.88
CA THR A 74 21.28 3.81 12.35
C THR A 74 21.70 3.97 10.89
N VAL A 75 20.87 4.60 10.06
CA VAL A 75 21.22 4.88 8.66
C VAL A 75 22.49 5.71 8.57
N ARG A 76 22.59 6.80 9.35
CA ARG A 76 23.78 7.67 9.39
C ARG A 76 25.02 6.91 9.84
N THR A 77 24.92 6.06 10.87
CA THR A 77 26.03 5.26 11.36
C THR A 77 26.55 4.29 10.29
N VAL A 78 25.64 3.58 9.61
CA VAL A 78 26.02 2.65 8.55
C VAL A 78 26.67 3.38 7.37
N LEU A 79 26.12 4.53 6.96
CA LEU A 79 26.71 5.36 5.90
C LEU A 79 28.11 5.89 6.29
N SER A 80 28.29 6.33 7.54
CA SER A 80 29.61 6.79 8.03
C SER A 80 30.63 5.66 8.00
N LEU A 81 30.23 4.45 8.40
CA LEU A 81 31.09 3.28 8.32
C LEU A 81 31.42 2.91 6.87
N ALA A 82 30.44 2.94 5.98
CA ALA A 82 30.65 2.67 4.55
C ALA A 82 31.66 3.66 3.94
N LEU A 83 31.52 4.96 4.25
CA LEU A 83 32.46 5.99 3.80
C LEU A 83 33.86 5.75 4.36
N SER A 84 34.01 5.43 5.65
CA SER A 84 35.32 5.16 6.29
C SER A 84 36.01 3.91 5.72
N ARG A 85 35.25 2.98 5.16
CA ARG A 85 35.74 1.75 4.54
C ARG A 85 35.80 1.83 3.00
N THR A 86 35.48 2.99 2.44
CA THR A 86 35.43 3.21 0.97
C THR A 86 34.51 2.20 0.24
N TRP A 87 33.42 1.79 0.90
CA TRP A 87 32.44 0.91 0.30
C TRP A 87 31.60 1.67 -0.74
N PRO A 88 31.29 1.05 -1.88
CA PRO A 88 30.37 1.67 -2.84
C PRO A 88 28.97 1.74 -2.21
N VAL A 89 28.32 2.91 -2.35
CA VAL A 89 26.94 3.13 -1.90
C VAL A 89 26.07 3.32 -3.11
N HIS A 90 25.01 2.48 -3.21
CA HIS A 90 24.03 2.54 -4.29
C HIS A 90 22.68 2.91 -3.72
N GLN A 91 22.01 3.86 -4.38
CA GLN A 91 20.60 4.18 -4.09
C GLN A 91 19.71 3.33 -5.00
N LEU A 92 18.82 2.57 -4.39
CA LEU A 92 17.81 1.79 -5.09
C LEU A 92 16.43 2.28 -4.67
N ASP A 93 15.56 2.50 -5.65
CA ASP A 93 14.16 2.82 -5.43
C ASP A 93 13.30 1.78 -6.16
N VAL A 94 12.50 1.04 -5.41
CA VAL A 94 11.62 0.00 -5.95
C VAL A 94 10.24 0.59 -6.19
N LYS A 95 9.86 0.71 -7.46
CA LYS A 95 8.51 1.17 -7.82
C LYS A 95 7.48 0.18 -7.30
N ASN A 96 6.47 0.70 -6.58
CA ASN A 96 5.35 -0.09 -6.05
C ASN A 96 5.79 -1.28 -5.18
N ALA A 97 6.84 -1.13 -4.36
CA ALA A 97 7.46 -2.20 -3.57
C ALA A 97 6.43 -3.06 -2.79
N PHE A 98 5.40 -2.44 -2.22
CA PHE A 98 4.38 -3.16 -1.44
C PHE A 98 3.40 -3.97 -2.29
N LEU A 99 3.25 -3.67 -3.59
CA LEU A 99 2.35 -4.40 -4.47
C LEU A 99 2.95 -5.75 -4.94
N HIS A 100 4.24 -5.98 -4.68
CA HIS A 100 4.91 -7.25 -5.01
C HIS A 100 4.88 -8.25 -3.85
N GLY A 101 4.40 -7.85 -2.67
CA GLY A 101 4.23 -8.75 -1.53
C GLY A 101 2.94 -9.56 -1.65
N THR A 102 2.99 -10.83 -1.26
CA THR A 102 1.80 -11.69 -1.14
C THR A 102 1.33 -11.70 0.30
N LEU A 103 0.02 -11.53 0.51
CA LEU A 103 -0.59 -11.72 1.82
C LEU A 103 -0.79 -13.21 2.10
N SER A 104 -0.49 -13.63 3.31
CA SER A 104 -0.86 -14.96 3.82
C SER A 104 -2.33 -15.01 4.22
N GLU A 105 -2.89 -13.86 4.64
CA GLU A 105 -4.27 -13.72 5.06
C GLU A 105 -5.17 -13.27 3.91
N THR A 106 -6.40 -13.74 3.88
CA THR A 106 -7.40 -13.26 2.93
C THR A 106 -8.10 -12.03 3.51
N VAL A 107 -7.83 -10.87 2.95
CA VAL A 107 -8.44 -9.61 3.35
C VAL A 107 -9.49 -9.18 2.32
N TYR A 108 -10.71 -8.92 2.79
CA TYR A 108 -11.77 -8.39 1.94
C TYR A 108 -11.91 -6.88 2.15
N CYS A 109 -12.02 -6.14 1.07
CA CYS A 109 -12.22 -4.70 1.14
C CYS A 109 -13.31 -4.20 0.17
N SER A 110 -13.83 -3.02 0.45
CA SER A 110 -14.74 -2.36 -0.47
C SER A 110 -14.01 -1.94 -1.74
N GLN A 111 -14.70 -2.00 -2.87
CA GLN A 111 -14.15 -1.48 -4.13
C GLN A 111 -13.80 0.01 -4.00
N PRO A 112 -12.74 0.48 -4.68
CA PRO A 112 -12.34 1.88 -4.63
C PRO A 112 -13.44 2.83 -5.08
N ALA A 113 -13.75 3.82 -4.25
CA ALA A 113 -14.74 4.84 -4.58
C ALA A 113 -14.39 5.54 -5.90
N GLY A 114 -15.35 5.62 -6.82
CA GLY A 114 -15.19 6.15 -8.17
C GLY A 114 -14.73 5.11 -9.22
N PHE A 115 -14.41 3.87 -8.80
CA PHE A 115 -13.99 2.76 -9.67
C PHE A 115 -14.75 1.46 -9.34
N VAL A 116 -15.99 1.60 -8.89
CA VAL A 116 -16.85 0.45 -8.62
C VAL A 116 -17.29 -0.17 -9.95
N ASP A 117 -17.11 -1.48 -10.10
CA ASP A 117 -17.58 -2.22 -11.26
C ASP A 117 -19.10 -2.18 -11.32
N SER A 118 -19.65 -1.56 -12.36
CA SER A 118 -21.09 -1.38 -12.54
C SER A 118 -21.85 -2.70 -12.74
N SER A 119 -21.17 -3.74 -13.22
CA SER A 119 -21.75 -5.08 -13.38
C SER A 119 -21.77 -5.89 -12.08
N ARG A 120 -20.92 -5.52 -11.11
CA ARG A 120 -20.73 -6.23 -9.84
C ARG A 120 -20.62 -5.25 -8.64
N PRO A 121 -21.59 -4.34 -8.47
CA PRO A 121 -21.47 -3.26 -7.47
C PRO A 121 -21.44 -3.76 -6.02
N ALA A 122 -22.05 -4.91 -5.74
CA ALA A 122 -22.09 -5.54 -4.41
C ALA A 122 -20.93 -6.49 -4.13
N TRP A 123 -19.97 -6.63 -5.05
CA TRP A 123 -18.82 -7.50 -4.86
C TRP A 123 -17.72 -6.78 -4.08
N SER A 124 -17.00 -7.54 -3.26
CA SER A 124 -15.84 -7.08 -2.53
C SER A 124 -14.56 -7.41 -3.27
N ALA A 125 -13.52 -6.61 -3.07
CA ALA A 125 -12.18 -6.93 -3.53
C ALA A 125 -11.52 -7.87 -2.49
N GLY A 126 -11.26 -9.11 -2.88
CA GLY A 126 -10.46 -10.06 -2.09
C GLY A 126 -8.98 -9.79 -2.39
N SER A 127 -8.24 -9.26 -1.42
CA SER A 127 -6.85 -8.87 -1.62
C SER A 127 -5.92 -10.08 -1.58
N THR A 128 -5.06 -10.18 -2.58
CA THR A 128 -4.00 -11.19 -2.70
C THR A 128 -2.60 -10.60 -2.51
N SER A 129 -2.46 -9.27 -2.47
CA SER A 129 -1.18 -8.58 -2.25
C SER A 129 -1.30 -7.40 -1.29
N LEU A 130 -0.15 -7.01 -0.73
CA LEU A 130 -0.06 -6.00 0.33
C LEU A 130 -0.26 -4.59 -0.23
N SER A 131 -1.43 -3.99 0.03
CA SER A 131 -1.69 -2.55 -0.18
C SER A 131 -2.24 -1.89 1.09
N MET A 132 -1.83 -2.40 2.27
CA MET A 132 -2.19 -1.78 3.55
C MET A 132 -1.07 -0.86 4.02
N VAL A 133 -1.39 0.38 4.31
CA VAL A 133 -0.55 1.36 5.03
C VAL A 133 -1.29 1.78 6.29
#